data_78efb344e6dc6cd3bd17176d715e047b
#
_entry.id   78efb344e6dc6cd3bd17176d715e047b
#
_cell.length_a   1.000
_cell.length_b   1.000
_cell.length_c   1.000
_cell.angle_alpha   90.00
_cell.angle_beta   90.00
_cell.angle_gamma   90.00
#
_symmetry.space_group_name_H-M   'P 1'
#
loop_
_entity.id
_entity.type
_entity.pdbx_description
1 polymer ?
#
loop_
_entity_poly.entity_id
_entity_poly.type
_entity_poly.pdbx_seq_one_letter_code
_entity_poly.pdbx_strand_id
1 'polypeptide(L)'
;MNLPLISIITPSFNRAAMIADAVESVLAQEYPNFEHIIVDGASTDQTLEVLRKYPHLRVISEPDRGMYDAINKGIALAHGDVVAWLNTDDLYPPGAFFAVADSFNARPEALAISGAAETFVESDEGQRVLKTEWAIDDVDYWRRIVEAPVPNGWFFRKSLFEKVGNFNADFRLVADREFLIRVALAGIQPVPVARTLYRYRLHEGSATFHAEDSRHPVYGPRRMDVNREDLRMIGSFLVRSDLPLLVRRVMVRAHSEYAYRLASTAIYHRRWDFVSEGMRAGFRFHLFFPLIFVRFALRRIFRGRS
;
A
#
# COMPACT_ATOMS: atom_id res chain seq x y z
N MET A 1 -8.89 30.02 5.38
CA MET A 1 -8.42 28.65 5.63
C MET A 1 -6.94 28.61 5.30
N ASN A 2 -6.14 27.99 6.15
CA ASN A 2 -4.76 27.72 5.80
C ASN A 2 -4.75 26.54 4.81
N LEU A 3 -4.12 26.69 3.65
CA LEU A 3 -3.98 25.64 2.66
C LEU A 3 -2.54 25.14 2.73
N PRO A 4 -2.25 24.04 3.46
CA PRO A 4 -0.90 23.49 3.54
C PRO A 4 -0.38 23.10 2.15
N LEU A 5 0.91 23.25 1.91
CA LEU A 5 1.53 22.72 0.68
C LEU A 5 1.49 21.21 0.71
N ILE A 6 0.87 20.60 -0.30
CA ILE A 6 0.78 19.15 -0.47
C ILE A 6 1.74 18.70 -1.55
N SER A 7 2.72 17.86 -1.19
CA SER A 7 3.64 17.22 -2.13
C SER A 7 3.09 15.84 -2.51
N ILE A 8 2.77 15.67 -3.78
CA ILE A 8 2.40 14.37 -4.35
C ILE A 8 3.60 13.77 -5.04
N ILE A 9 3.93 12.53 -4.69
CA ILE A 9 5.04 11.77 -5.27
C ILE A 9 4.46 10.66 -6.14
N THR A 10 4.85 10.63 -7.42
CA THR A 10 4.47 9.55 -8.33
C THR A 10 5.72 8.79 -8.76
N PRO A 11 5.94 7.57 -8.26
CA PRO A 11 6.98 6.68 -8.76
C PRO A 11 6.58 6.15 -10.13
N SER A 12 7.49 6.18 -11.10
CA SER A 12 7.21 5.78 -12.48
C SER A 12 8.32 4.90 -13.05
N PHE A 13 7.94 3.88 -13.82
CA PHE A 13 8.86 3.11 -14.66
C PHE A 13 8.10 2.43 -15.79
N ASN A 14 8.32 2.89 -17.04
CA ASN A 14 7.64 2.39 -18.24
C ASN A 14 6.11 2.42 -18.10
N ARG A 15 5.53 3.62 -17.95
CA ARG A 15 4.10 3.86 -17.70
C ARG A 15 3.43 4.84 -18.68
N ALA A 16 3.95 4.95 -19.91
CA ALA A 16 3.44 5.90 -20.90
C ALA A 16 1.92 5.84 -21.11
N ALA A 17 1.32 4.64 -21.00
CA ALA A 17 -0.11 4.43 -21.26
C ALA A 17 -1.05 4.95 -20.16
N MET A 18 -0.57 5.13 -18.91
CA MET A 18 -1.44 5.40 -17.76
C MET A 18 -1.07 6.66 -16.98
N ILE A 19 0.19 7.11 -17.07
CA ILE A 19 0.69 8.19 -16.22
C ILE A 19 -0.04 9.52 -16.44
N ALA A 20 -0.60 9.75 -17.64
CA ALA A 20 -1.37 10.95 -17.94
C ALA A 20 -2.60 11.07 -17.02
N ASP A 21 -3.36 9.98 -16.86
CA ASP A 21 -4.57 9.96 -16.02
C ASP A 21 -4.24 10.30 -14.55
N ALA A 22 -3.13 9.74 -14.03
CA ALA A 22 -2.67 10.03 -12.68
C ALA A 22 -2.33 11.53 -12.53
N VAL A 23 -1.57 12.11 -13.47
CA VAL A 23 -1.20 13.53 -13.47
C VAL A 23 -2.44 14.42 -13.56
N GLU A 24 -3.37 14.10 -14.44
CA GLU A 24 -4.62 14.85 -14.63
C GLU A 24 -5.53 14.77 -13.40
N SER A 25 -5.55 13.63 -12.69
CA SER A 25 -6.31 13.49 -11.44
C SER A 25 -5.78 14.39 -10.31
N VAL A 26 -4.49 14.70 -10.31
CA VAL A 26 -3.87 15.67 -9.38
C VAL A 26 -4.25 17.09 -9.78
N LEU A 27 -4.18 17.44 -11.06
CA LEU A 27 -4.61 18.77 -11.55
C LEU A 27 -6.09 19.03 -11.30
N ALA A 28 -6.93 18.01 -11.50
CA ALA A 28 -8.38 18.08 -11.28
C ALA A 28 -8.79 18.29 -9.81
N GLN A 29 -7.83 18.30 -8.87
CA GLN A 29 -8.11 18.70 -7.48
C GLN A 29 -8.41 20.19 -7.33
N GLU A 30 -7.99 21.02 -8.30
CA GLU A 30 -8.12 22.48 -8.27
C GLU A 30 -7.61 23.09 -6.94
N TYR A 31 -6.71 22.39 -6.28
CA TYR A 31 -6.10 22.81 -5.01
C TYR A 31 -4.90 23.72 -5.30
N PRO A 32 -4.89 24.98 -4.82
CA PRO A 32 -3.94 25.97 -5.30
C PRO A 32 -2.52 25.81 -4.77
N ASN A 33 -2.31 25.01 -3.72
CA ASN A 33 -1.02 24.90 -3.04
C ASN A 33 -0.51 23.44 -3.01
N PHE A 34 -0.10 22.95 -4.17
CA PHE A 34 0.49 21.62 -4.32
C PHE A 34 1.76 21.64 -5.18
N GLU A 35 2.58 20.65 -5.03
CA GLU A 35 3.63 20.26 -5.99
C GLU A 35 3.45 18.78 -6.37
N HIS A 36 3.79 18.45 -7.62
CA HIS A 36 3.74 17.08 -8.10
C HIS A 36 5.13 16.65 -8.58
N ILE A 37 5.72 15.70 -7.87
CA ILE A 37 7.08 15.19 -8.08
C ILE A 37 6.96 13.81 -8.72
N ILE A 38 7.46 13.70 -9.95
CA ILE A 38 7.59 12.41 -10.63
C ILE A 38 9.02 11.91 -10.42
N VAL A 39 9.14 10.71 -9.87
CA VAL A 39 10.42 10.01 -9.76
C VAL A 39 10.39 8.83 -10.72
N ASP A 40 11.03 9.01 -11.86
CA ASP A 40 11.06 8.04 -12.95
C ASP A 40 12.33 7.18 -12.86
N GLY A 41 12.17 5.86 -12.85
CA GLY A 41 13.23 4.87 -12.72
C GLY A 41 14.06 4.66 -14.00
N ALA A 42 14.33 5.72 -14.79
CA ALA A 42 14.97 5.68 -16.09
C ALA A 42 14.14 4.90 -17.13
N SER A 43 12.89 5.30 -17.34
CA SER A 43 12.00 4.72 -18.34
C SER A 43 12.59 4.75 -19.74
N THR A 44 12.36 3.69 -20.50
CA THR A 44 12.83 3.51 -21.88
C THR A 44 11.71 3.58 -22.91
N ASP A 45 10.46 3.69 -22.46
CA ASP A 45 9.29 3.91 -23.30
C ASP A 45 8.99 5.42 -23.44
N GLN A 46 7.80 5.76 -23.93
CA GLN A 46 7.38 7.14 -24.14
C GLN A 46 6.95 7.88 -22.84
N THR A 47 7.20 7.32 -21.66
CA THR A 47 6.78 7.93 -20.38
C THR A 47 7.27 9.38 -20.26
N LEU A 48 8.56 9.64 -20.51
CA LEU A 48 9.13 10.99 -20.39
C LEU A 48 8.57 11.96 -21.46
N GLU A 49 8.16 11.48 -22.63
CA GLU A 49 7.52 12.29 -23.65
C GLU A 49 6.12 12.73 -23.21
N VAL A 50 5.36 11.83 -22.57
CA VAL A 50 4.05 12.14 -21.99
C VAL A 50 4.21 13.21 -20.90
N LEU A 51 5.15 13.03 -19.98
CA LEU A 51 5.37 13.94 -18.86
C LEU A 51 5.78 15.36 -19.30
N ARG A 52 6.51 15.54 -20.39
CA ARG A 52 6.90 16.86 -20.92
C ARG A 52 5.70 17.76 -21.31
N LYS A 53 4.52 17.18 -21.47
CA LYS A 53 3.28 17.94 -21.77
C LYS A 53 2.74 18.68 -20.53
N TYR A 54 3.26 18.40 -19.35
CA TYR A 54 2.77 18.92 -18.07
C TYR A 54 3.84 19.79 -17.41
N PRO A 55 3.85 21.12 -17.67
CA PRO A 55 4.94 22.02 -17.23
C PRO A 55 4.99 22.26 -15.72
N HIS A 56 3.93 21.91 -14.96
CA HIS A 56 3.89 22.02 -13.50
C HIS A 56 4.63 20.88 -12.79
N LEU A 57 4.98 19.81 -13.49
CA LEU A 57 5.66 18.67 -12.91
C LEU A 57 7.13 18.95 -12.60
N ARG A 58 7.57 18.46 -11.46
CA ARG A 58 8.99 18.29 -11.17
C ARG A 58 9.38 16.84 -11.47
N VAL A 59 10.05 16.62 -12.61
CA VAL A 59 10.41 15.26 -13.06
C VAL A 59 11.90 15.02 -12.80
N ILE A 60 12.20 13.90 -12.11
CA ILE A 60 13.55 13.36 -11.91
C ILE A 60 13.56 11.97 -12.55
N SER A 61 14.47 11.73 -13.51
CA SER A 61 14.60 10.43 -14.16
C SER A 61 16.02 9.90 -13.96
N GLU A 62 16.12 8.84 -13.17
CA GLU A 62 17.37 8.15 -12.85
C GLU A 62 17.07 6.72 -12.38
N PRO A 63 17.99 5.75 -12.51
CA PRO A 63 17.77 4.40 -12.01
C PRO A 63 17.42 4.36 -10.53
N ASP A 64 16.47 3.48 -10.16
CA ASP A 64 16.09 3.21 -8.78
C ASP A 64 16.08 1.69 -8.48
N ARG A 65 15.89 1.34 -7.20
CA ARG A 65 15.79 -0.04 -6.73
C ARG A 65 14.34 -0.53 -6.63
N GLY A 66 13.40 0.20 -7.22
CA GLY A 66 11.97 -0.07 -7.21
C GLY A 66 11.14 1.06 -6.60
N MET A 67 9.83 0.90 -6.63
CA MET A 67 8.82 1.91 -6.30
C MET A 67 9.10 2.66 -4.98
N TYR A 68 9.45 1.95 -3.90
CA TYR A 68 9.65 2.60 -2.60
C TYR A 68 10.98 3.36 -2.49
N ASP A 69 12.00 2.99 -3.28
CA ASP A 69 13.22 3.79 -3.43
C ASP A 69 12.90 5.10 -4.16
N ALA A 70 12.09 5.04 -5.22
CA ALA A 70 11.60 6.22 -5.93
C ALA A 70 10.75 7.12 -5.02
N ILE A 71 9.83 6.55 -4.21
CA ILE A 71 9.04 7.32 -3.24
C ILE A 71 9.96 8.00 -2.22
N ASN A 72 10.96 7.30 -1.68
CA ASN A 72 11.93 7.88 -0.73
C ASN A 72 12.71 9.06 -1.32
N LYS A 73 13.13 8.96 -2.59
CA LYS A 73 13.76 10.08 -3.31
C LYS A 73 12.79 11.27 -3.41
N GLY A 74 11.52 10.98 -3.75
CA GLY A 74 10.46 12.00 -3.80
C GLY A 74 10.22 12.67 -2.45
N ILE A 75 10.18 11.93 -1.34
CA ILE A 75 10.05 12.46 0.03
C ILE A 75 11.21 13.41 0.36
N ALA A 76 12.42 13.05 -0.01
CA ALA A 76 13.61 13.90 0.22
C ALA A 76 13.54 15.22 -0.58
N LEU A 77 12.91 15.21 -1.75
CA LEU A 77 12.75 16.36 -2.63
C LEU A 77 11.50 17.21 -2.34
N ALA A 78 10.55 16.67 -1.56
CA ALA A 78 9.30 17.34 -1.22
C ALA A 78 9.53 18.58 -0.35
N HIS A 79 8.84 19.67 -0.68
CA HIS A 79 8.85 20.92 0.11
C HIS A 79 7.58 21.07 0.97
N GLY A 80 6.53 20.29 0.66
CA GLY A 80 5.24 20.40 1.33
C GLY A 80 5.25 19.96 2.78
N ASP A 81 4.36 20.56 3.56
CA ASP A 81 4.06 20.14 4.94
C ASP A 81 3.39 18.77 4.98
N VAL A 82 2.66 18.45 3.91
CA VAL A 82 1.91 17.21 3.73
C VAL A 82 2.48 16.45 2.54
N VAL A 83 2.72 15.16 2.72
CA VAL A 83 3.25 14.25 1.69
C VAL A 83 2.29 13.10 1.49
N ALA A 84 2.04 12.75 0.23
CA ALA A 84 1.35 11.54 -0.17
C ALA A 84 1.97 10.99 -1.46
N TRP A 85 1.60 9.77 -1.85
CA TRP A 85 2.03 9.22 -3.13
C TRP A 85 0.83 8.75 -3.96
N LEU A 86 1.00 8.80 -5.25
CA LEU A 86 0.05 8.34 -6.25
C LEU A 86 0.76 7.42 -7.22
N ASN A 87 0.31 6.19 -7.35
CA ASN A 87 0.82 5.29 -8.38
C ASN A 87 0.37 5.77 -9.77
N THR A 88 1.12 5.41 -10.80
CA THR A 88 0.89 5.86 -12.18
C THR A 88 -0.40 5.35 -12.81
N ASP A 89 -0.99 4.32 -12.23
CA ASP A 89 -2.21 3.64 -12.68
C ASP A 89 -3.45 3.99 -11.84
N ASP A 90 -3.28 4.78 -10.78
CA ASP A 90 -4.32 5.14 -9.82
C ASP A 90 -4.73 6.62 -9.94
N LEU A 91 -5.80 7.02 -9.21
CA LEU A 91 -6.37 8.36 -9.30
C LEU A 91 -6.68 8.94 -7.91
N TYR A 92 -6.61 10.26 -7.79
CA TYR A 92 -7.26 10.99 -6.72
C TYR A 92 -8.69 11.39 -7.12
N PRO A 93 -9.72 11.13 -6.29
CA PRO A 93 -11.08 11.63 -6.56
C PRO A 93 -11.15 13.16 -6.33
N PRO A 94 -12.05 13.86 -7.02
CA PRO A 94 -12.20 15.31 -6.88
C PRO A 94 -12.40 15.75 -5.42
N GLY A 95 -11.69 16.82 -5.02
CA GLY A 95 -11.79 17.43 -3.68
C GLY A 95 -11.11 16.63 -2.56
N ALA A 96 -10.30 15.62 -2.87
CA ALA A 96 -9.54 14.90 -1.86
C ALA A 96 -8.56 15.80 -1.11
N PHE A 97 -7.86 16.72 -1.81
CA PHE A 97 -6.86 17.59 -1.20
C PHE A 97 -7.49 18.63 -0.25
N PHE A 98 -8.66 19.17 -0.57
CA PHE A 98 -9.38 20.05 0.34
C PHE A 98 -9.83 19.30 1.61
N ALA A 99 -10.34 18.08 1.49
CA ALA A 99 -10.73 17.28 2.65
C ALA A 99 -9.54 16.97 3.57
N VAL A 100 -8.37 16.72 2.99
CA VAL A 100 -7.11 16.51 3.72
C VAL A 100 -6.68 17.79 4.43
N ALA A 101 -6.69 18.94 3.73
CA ALA A 101 -6.34 20.25 4.28
C ALA A 101 -7.26 20.62 5.46
N ASP A 102 -8.56 20.46 5.29
CA ASP A 102 -9.56 20.73 6.34
C ASP A 102 -9.33 19.85 7.57
N SER A 103 -8.99 18.57 7.36
CA SER A 103 -8.73 17.63 8.45
C SER A 103 -7.47 17.99 9.24
N PHE A 104 -6.38 18.38 8.55
CA PHE A 104 -5.16 18.87 9.22
C PHE A 104 -5.36 20.22 9.90
N ASN A 105 -6.21 21.10 9.37
CA ASN A 105 -6.56 22.36 10.03
C ASN A 105 -7.40 22.14 11.28
N ALA A 106 -8.33 21.18 11.25
CA ALA A 106 -9.16 20.82 12.40
C ALA A 106 -8.36 20.06 13.50
N ARG A 107 -7.27 19.42 13.13
CA ARG A 107 -6.39 18.64 14.02
C ARG A 107 -4.92 18.97 13.72
N PRO A 108 -4.41 20.13 14.14
CA PRO A 108 -3.04 20.57 13.83
C PRO A 108 -1.95 19.64 14.36
N GLU A 109 -2.23 18.91 15.45
CA GLU A 109 -1.36 17.90 16.06
C GLU A 109 -1.30 16.58 15.28
N ALA A 110 -2.25 16.33 14.38
CA ALA A 110 -2.29 15.08 13.61
C ALA A 110 -1.06 14.96 12.71
N LEU A 111 -0.46 13.78 12.70
CA LEU A 111 0.68 13.46 11.83
C LEU A 111 0.26 12.65 10.60
N ALA A 112 -0.94 12.09 10.59
CA ALA A 112 -1.48 11.32 9.48
C ALA A 112 -3.00 11.50 9.38
N ILE A 113 -3.49 11.52 8.15
CA ILE A 113 -4.90 11.47 7.78
C ILE A 113 -5.11 10.21 6.96
N SER A 114 -6.21 9.49 7.17
CA SER A 114 -6.60 8.35 6.32
C SER A 114 -8.03 8.48 5.85
N GLY A 115 -8.28 8.22 4.58
CA GLY A 115 -9.60 8.17 3.99
C GLY A 115 -9.94 6.82 3.39
N ALA A 116 -11.14 6.70 2.83
CA ALA A 116 -11.51 5.51 2.08
C ALA A 116 -10.72 5.40 0.78
N ALA A 117 -10.51 4.18 0.33
CA ALA A 117 -10.02 3.88 -1.01
C ALA A 117 -11.03 3.03 -1.77
N GLU A 118 -11.29 3.38 -3.02
CA GLU A 118 -12.14 2.64 -3.94
C GLU A 118 -11.29 1.83 -4.90
N THR A 119 -11.62 0.55 -5.08
CA THR A 119 -11.10 -0.25 -6.19
C THR A 119 -12.09 -0.21 -7.33
N PHE A 120 -11.62 0.17 -8.52
CA PHE A 120 -12.46 0.23 -9.72
C PHE A 120 -11.81 -0.45 -10.92
N VAL A 121 -12.64 -0.82 -11.89
CA VAL A 121 -12.24 -1.29 -13.22
C VAL A 121 -12.79 -0.35 -14.27
N GLU A 122 -12.10 -0.27 -15.39
CA GLU A 122 -12.56 0.41 -16.59
C GLU A 122 -13.10 -0.61 -17.60
N SER A 123 -14.19 -0.24 -18.27
CA SER A 123 -14.81 -0.98 -19.34
C SER A 123 -15.34 -0.02 -20.39
N ASP A 124 -15.80 -0.53 -21.53
CA ASP A 124 -16.45 0.28 -22.59
C ASP A 124 -17.71 1.01 -22.08
N GLU A 125 -18.32 0.55 -21.01
CA GLU A 125 -19.49 1.16 -20.36
C GLU A 125 -19.10 2.24 -19.31
N GLY A 126 -17.79 2.48 -19.11
CA GLY A 126 -17.23 3.42 -18.15
C GLY A 126 -16.60 2.76 -16.93
N GLN A 127 -16.42 3.54 -15.85
CA GLN A 127 -15.78 3.10 -14.62
C GLN A 127 -16.81 2.44 -13.68
N ARG A 128 -16.48 1.27 -13.16
CA ARG A 128 -17.29 0.53 -12.17
C ARG A 128 -16.49 0.29 -10.89
N VAL A 129 -17.01 0.81 -9.77
CA VAL A 129 -16.44 0.54 -8.44
C VAL A 129 -16.78 -0.89 -8.03
N LEU A 130 -15.76 -1.65 -7.64
CA LEU A 130 -15.87 -3.03 -7.16
C LEU A 130 -15.94 -3.11 -5.65
N LYS A 131 -15.19 -2.25 -4.95
CA LYS A 131 -15.02 -2.30 -3.50
C LYS A 131 -14.67 -0.91 -2.98
N THR A 132 -15.19 -0.56 -1.81
CA THR A 132 -14.75 0.59 -1.02
C THR A 132 -14.19 0.10 0.30
N GLU A 133 -12.96 0.44 0.61
CA GLU A 133 -12.30 0.18 1.89
C GLU A 133 -12.23 1.49 2.67
N TRP A 134 -12.97 1.52 3.80
CA TRP A 134 -13.07 2.72 4.62
C TRP A 134 -11.80 2.96 5.44
N ALA A 135 -11.63 4.22 5.84
CA ALA A 135 -10.58 4.63 6.77
C ALA A 135 -10.54 3.73 8.01
N ILE A 136 -9.35 3.56 8.56
CA ILE A 136 -9.15 2.71 9.75
C ILE A 136 -9.72 3.45 10.96
N ASP A 137 -10.69 2.82 11.63
CA ASP A 137 -11.19 3.20 12.93
C ASP A 137 -10.47 2.47 14.08
N ASP A 138 -10.78 2.82 15.32
CA ASP A 138 -10.13 2.24 16.50
C ASP A 138 -10.44 0.76 16.74
N VAL A 139 -11.57 0.27 16.18
CA VAL A 139 -11.98 -1.12 16.32
C VAL A 139 -11.14 -1.99 15.36
N ASP A 140 -10.39 -2.93 15.91
CA ASP A 140 -9.46 -3.78 15.14
C ASP A 140 -8.27 -3.06 14.47
N TYR A 141 -7.88 -1.85 14.93
CA TYR A 141 -6.79 -1.05 14.36
C TYR A 141 -5.54 -1.87 14.03
N TRP A 142 -4.98 -2.58 15.02
CA TRP A 142 -3.78 -3.40 14.80
C TRP A 142 -3.97 -4.51 13.79
N ARG A 143 -5.15 -5.13 13.77
CA ARG A 143 -5.45 -6.17 12.79
C ARG A 143 -5.46 -5.58 11.38
N ARG A 144 -6.12 -4.44 11.18
CA ARG A 144 -6.19 -3.79 9.87
C ARG A 144 -4.83 -3.32 9.38
N ILE A 145 -4.00 -2.74 10.26
CA ILE A 145 -2.64 -2.32 9.90
C ILE A 145 -1.77 -3.53 9.50
N VAL A 146 -1.86 -4.65 10.21
CA VAL A 146 -1.02 -5.83 9.96
C VAL A 146 -1.52 -6.68 8.79
N GLU A 147 -2.86 -6.85 8.66
CA GLU A 147 -3.43 -7.81 7.70
C GLU A 147 -3.78 -7.18 6.34
N ALA A 148 -4.29 -5.97 6.30
CA ALA A 148 -4.79 -5.37 5.07
C ALA A 148 -4.95 -3.83 5.14
N PRO A 149 -3.89 -3.05 5.35
CA PRO A 149 -4.01 -1.61 5.24
C PRO A 149 -4.27 -1.22 3.79
N VAL A 150 -4.97 -0.09 3.59
CA VAL A 150 -5.01 0.58 2.29
C VAL A 150 -4.12 1.83 2.41
N PRO A 151 -2.81 1.68 2.18
CA PRO A 151 -1.84 2.73 2.48
C PRO A 151 -2.00 3.94 1.58
N ASN A 152 -2.53 3.75 0.38
CA ASN A 152 -2.59 4.79 -0.64
C ASN A 152 -3.64 5.88 -0.34
N GLY A 153 -4.61 5.61 0.53
CA GLY A 153 -5.58 6.61 1.01
C GLY A 153 -5.07 7.46 2.18
N TRP A 154 -3.76 7.46 2.45
CA TRP A 154 -3.16 8.17 3.56
C TRP A 154 -2.36 9.40 3.09
N PHE A 155 -2.43 10.45 3.90
CA PHE A 155 -1.64 11.66 3.77
C PHE A 155 -0.89 11.90 5.08
N PHE A 156 0.38 12.28 5.01
CA PHE A 156 1.27 12.35 6.15
C PHE A 156 1.85 13.75 6.31
N ARG A 157 1.97 14.24 7.54
CA ARG A 157 2.89 15.35 7.79
C ARG A 157 4.31 14.93 7.44
N LYS A 158 5.08 15.77 6.76
CA LYS A 158 6.47 15.48 6.43
C LYS A 158 7.31 15.15 7.66
N SER A 159 7.06 15.81 8.79
CA SER A 159 7.71 15.54 10.08
C SER A 159 7.48 14.12 10.63
N LEU A 160 6.49 13.38 10.12
CA LEU A 160 6.30 11.97 10.49
C LEU A 160 7.49 11.13 10.02
N PHE A 161 8.00 11.39 8.82
CA PHE A 161 9.15 10.64 8.27
C PHE A 161 10.44 10.88 9.07
N GLU A 162 10.58 12.04 9.71
CA GLU A 162 11.69 12.31 10.63
C GLU A 162 11.60 11.46 11.91
N LYS A 163 10.37 11.15 12.37
CA LYS A 163 10.15 10.35 13.58
C LYS A 163 10.28 8.86 13.35
N VAL A 164 9.74 8.36 12.24
CA VAL A 164 9.63 6.90 11.99
C VAL A 164 10.58 6.41 10.89
N GLY A 165 11.27 7.31 10.19
CA GLY A 165 12.09 7.01 9.03
C GLY A 165 11.28 6.80 7.75
N ASN A 166 11.96 6.69 6.63
CA ASN A 166 11.40 6.48 5.30
C ASN A 166 10.94 5.02 5.09
N PHE A 167 10.43 4.71 3.90
CA PHE A 167 10.10 3.33 3.52
C PHE A 167 11.35 2.46 3.49
N ASN A 168 11.23 1.22 3.97
CA ASN A 168 12.30 0.24 3.84
C ASN A 168 12.28 -0.37 2.44
N ALA A 169 13.13 0.14 1.55
CA ALA A 169 13.21 -0.29 0.15
C ALA A 169 13.73 -1.74 -0.05
N ASP A 170 14.14 -2.44 1.02
CA ASP A 170 14.44 -3.87 0.95
C ASP A 170 13.17 -4.73 0.83
N PHE A 171 12.01 -4.16 1.11
CA PHE A 171 10.71 -4.73 0.82
C PHE A 171 10.15 -4.10 -0.47
N ARG A 172 10.02 -4.91 -1.52
CA ARG A 172 9.57 -4.41 -2.82
C ARG A 172 8.06 -4.34 -2.98
N LEU A 173 7.33 -5.19 -2.22
CA LEU A 173 5.88 -5.37 -2.37
C LEU A 173 5.08 -4.97 -1.14
N VAL A 174 5.71 -4.85 0.03
CA VAL A 174 5.04 -4.64 1.32
C VAL A 174 5.66 -3.55 2.19
N ALA A 175 6.53 -2.69 1.63
CA ALA A 175 7.19 -1.62 2.40
C ALA A 175 6.20 -0.58 2.93
N ASP A 176 5.08 -0.35 2.26
CA ASP A 176 3.98 0.48 2.73
C ASP A 176 3.37 -0.06 4.02
N ARG A 177 3.13 -1.36 4.08
CA ARG A 177 2.61 -2.03 5.28
C ARG A 177 3.63 -2.02 6.42
N GLU A 178 4.89 -2.29 6.09
CA GLU A 178 6.01 -2.19 7.04
C GLU A 178 6.07 -0.79 7.66
N PHE A 179 5.98 0.24 6.82
CA PHE A 179 5.97 1.63 7.25
C PHE A 179 4.79 1.94 8.17
N LEU A 180 3.56 1.54 7.80
CA LEU A 180 2.37 1.76 8.64
C LEU A 180 2.45 1.02 9.99
N ILE A 181 3.08 -0.16 10.05
CA ILE A 181 3.35 -0.85 11.32
C ILE A 181 4.30 -0.02 12.18
N ARG A 182 5.37 0.57 11.61
CA ARG A 182 6.28 1.47 12.37
C ARG A 182 5.55 2.72 12.87
N VAL A 183 4.71 3.33 12.03
CA VAL A 183 3.87 4.47 12.41
C VAL A 183 2.98 4.10 13.61
N ALA A 184 2.31 2.95 13.55
CA ALA A 184 1.45 2.47 14.62
C ALA A 184 2.23 2.14 15.92
N LEU A 185 3.42 1.53 15.79
CA LEU A 185 4.31 1.25 16.93
C LEU A 185 4.86 2.53 17.59
N ALA A 186 4.99 3.61 16.83
CA ALA A 186 5.32 4.93 17.36
C ALA A 186 4.14 5.64 18.07
N GLY A 187 3.00 4.96 18.22
CA GLY A 187 1.79 5.50 18.85
C GLY A 187 1.03 6.51 17.98
N ILE A 188 1.33 6.57 16.69
CA ILE A 188 0.70 7.53 15.76
C ILE A 188 -0.50 6.83 15.13
N GLN A 189 -1.69 7.40 15.36
CA GLN A 189 -2.94 6.99 14.71
C GLN A 189 -3.35 8.03 13.69
N PRO A 190 -3.89 7.64 12.52
CA PRO A 190 -4.39 8.59 11.54
C PRO A 190 -5.72 9.18 12.02
N VAL A 191 -6.00 10.42 11.65
CA VAL A 191 -7.34 10.98 11.75
C VAL A 191 -8.17 10.44 10.58
N PRO A 192 -9.26 9.72 10.83
CA PRO A 192 -10.09 9.18 9.77
C PRO A 192 -10.94 10.29 9.11
N VAL A 193 -11.02 10.24 7.78
CA VAL A 193 -11.88 11.10 6.97
C VAL A 193 -12.96 10.24 6.32
N ALA A 194 -14.24 10.58 6.55
CA ALA A 194 -15.39 9.88 5.97
C ALA A 194 -15.60 10.28 4.49
N ARG A 195 -14.53 10.14 3.69
CA ARG A 195 -14.52 10.44 2.26
C ARG A 195 -13.53 9.53 1.55
N THR A 196 -13.82 9.19 0.29
CA THR A 196 -12.85 8.52 -0.59
C THR A 196 -11.72 9.51 -0.90
N LEU A 197 -10.48 9.13 -0.55
CA LEU A 197 -9.28 9.92 -0.83
C LEU A 197 -8.40 9.28 -1.91
N TYR A 198 -8.70 8.05 -2.33
CA TYR A 198 -7.88 7.33 -3.31
C TYR A 198 -8.74 6.39 -4.14
N ARG A 199 -8.40 6.23 -5.42
CA ARG A 199 -9.06 5.30 -6.35
C ARG A 199 -8.00 4.39 -6.97
N TYR A 200 -8.04 3.11 -6.61
CA TYR A 200 -7.16 2.06 -7.10
C TYR A 200 -7.73 1.44 -8.37
N ARG A 201 -6.99 1.56 -9.48
CA ARG A 201 -7.37 0.96 -10.76
C ARG A 201 -6.94 -0.50 -10.83
N LEU A 202 -7.89 -1.40 -11.00
CA LEU A 202 -7.61 -2.82 -11.19
C LEU A 202 -7.50 -3.12 -12.69
N HIS A 203 -6.33 -3.60 -13.11
CA HIS A 203 -6.05 -3.99 -14.50
C HIS A 203 -5.05 -5.16 -14.54
N GLU A 204 -4.85 -5.79 -15.71
CA GLU A 204 -3.96 -6.97 -15.85
C GLU A 204 -2.50 -6.70 -15.45
N GLY A 205 -2.03 -5.47 -15.57
CA GLY A 205 -0.68 -5.05 -15.18
C GLY A 205 -0.51 -4.68 -13.71
N SER A 206 -1.58 -4.70 -12.88
CA SER A 206 -1.52 -4.34 -11.46
C SER A 206 -0.52 -5.20 -10.69
N ALA A 207 0.31 -4.58 -9.83
CA ALA A 207 1.40 -5.29 -9.14
C ALA A 207 0.89 -6.33 -8.13
N THR A 208 -0.22 -6.04 -7.44
CA THR A 208 -0.75 -6.84 -6.32
C THR A 208 -2.03 -7.61 -6.67
N PHE A 209 -2.78 -7.20 -7.69
CA PHE A 209 -4.01 -7.84 -8.13
C PHE A 209 -3.98 -8.11 -9.63
N HIS A 210 -4.27 -9.33 -10.05
CA HIS A 210 -4.48 -9.70 -11.45
C HIS A 210 -5.91 -10.18 -11.67
N ALA A 211 -6.43 -9.99 -12.90
CA ALA A 211 -7.73 -10.52 -13.28
C ALA A 211 -7.81 -12.05 -13.16
N GLU A 212 -6.69 -12.76 -13.32
CA GLU A 212 -6.59 -14.20 -13.05
C GLU A 212 -6.76 -14.53 -11.56
N ASP A 213 -6.34 -13.63 -10.66
CA ASP A 213 -6.55 -13.76 -9.23
C ASP A 213 -8.04 -13.61 -8.84
N SER A 214 -8.88 -13.05 -9.70
CA SER A 214 -10.33 -12.95 -9.46
C SER A 214 -11.03 -14.32 -9.51
N ARG A 215 -10.52 -15.26 -10.31
CA ARG A 215 -11.00 -16.66 -10.35
C ARG A 215 -10.42 -17.50 -9.21
N HIS A 216 -9.20 -17.19 -8.75
CA HIS A 216 -8.53 -17.85 -7.63
C HIS A 216 -7.63 -16.86 -6.85
N PRO A 217 -8.23 -15.88 -6.12
CA PRO A 217 -7.51 -14.75 -5.51
C PRO A 217 -6.44 -15.13 -4.48
N VAL A 218 -6.33 -16.41 -4.17
CA VAL A 218 -5.37 -16.95 -3.19
C VAL A 218 -4.22 -17.70 -3.86
N TYR A 219 -4.31 -18.03 -5.16
CA TYR A 219 -3.37 -18.93 -5.83
C TYR A 219 -2.57 -18.32 -6.99
N GLY A 220 -2.66 -17.02 -7.26
CA GLY A 220 -1.83 -16.38 -8.28
C GLY A 220 -0.33 -16.53 -7.99
N PRO A 221 0.54 -16.76 -9.00
CA PRO A 221 1.98 -16.94 -8.80
C PRO A 221 2.66 -15.79 -8.04
N ARG A 222 2.29 -14.54 -8.34
CA ARG A 222 2.79 -13.34 -7.64
C ARG A 222 2.39 -13.29 -6.16
N ARG A 223 1.30 -13.95 -5.78
CA ARG A 223 0.88 -14.04 -4.37
C ARG A 223 1.90 -14.76 -3.50
N MET A 224 2.69 -15.68 -4.07
CA MET A 224 3.77 -16.34 -3.34
C MET A 224 4.85 -15.33 -2.93
N ASP A 225 5.24 -14.43 -3.84
CA ASP A 225 6.27 -13.43 -3.54
C ASP A 225 5.77 -12.42 -2.50
N VAL A 226 4.51 -11.96 -2.62
CA VAL A 226 3.88 -11.10 -1.60
C VAL A 226 3.86 -11.80 -0.24
N ASN A 227 3.38 -13.05 -0.16
CA ASN A 227 3.33 -13.80 1.11
C ASN A 227 4.73 -14.03 1.70
N ARG A 228 5.76 -14.22 0.87
CA ARG A 228 7.15 -14.35 1.34
C ARG A 228 7.68 -13.05 1.94
N GLU A 229 7.42 -11.92 1.27
CA GLU A 229 7.79 -10.63 1.84
C GLU A 229 7.01 -10.33 3.12
N ASP A 230 5.72 -10.66 3.20
CA ASP A 230 4.92 -10.56 4.41
C ASP A 230 5.51 -11.35 5.57
N LEU A 231 5.89 -12.60 5.32
CA LEU A 231 6.53 -13.46 6.32
C LEU A 231 7.85 -12.86 6.82
N ARG A 232 8.69 -12.37 5.90
CA ARG A 232 9.95 -11.72 6.25
C ARG A 232 9.71 -10.45 7.05
N MET A 233 8.78 -9.62 6.61
CA MET A 233 8.42 -8.36 7.23
C MET A 233 7.87 -8.57 8.64
N ILE A 234 6.82 -9.38 8.82
CA ILE A 234 6.24 -9.64 10.15
C ILE A 234 7.24 -10.37 11.04
N GLY A 235 8.02 -11.30 10.47
CA GLY A 235 9.08 -12.01 11.18
C GLY A 235 10.14 -11.07 11.76
N SER A 236 10.48 -9.98 11.05
CA SER A 236 11.43 -8.97 11.54
C SER A 236 10.91 -8.19 12.76
N PHE A 237 9.60 -7.97 12.84
CA PHE A 237 8.99 -7.37 14.03
C PHE A 237 8.88 -8.37 15.19
N LEU A 238 8.54 -9.63 14.92
CA LEU A 238 8.32 -10.64 15.98
C LEU A 238 9.58 -11.00 16.79
N VAL A 239 10.78 -10.74 16.26
CA VAL A 239 12.04 -10.93 17.01
C VAL A 239 12.30 -9.81 18.02
N ARG A 240 11.58 -8.69 17.97
CA ARG A 240 11.70 -7.59 18.94
C ARG A 240 11.14 -8.01 20.29
N SER A 241 11.84 -7.69 21.37
CA SER A 241 11.39 -7.97 22.74
C SER A 241 10.38 -6.94 23.27
N ASP A 242 10.36 -5.73 22.71
CA ASP A 242 9.58 -4.58 23.17
C ASP A 242 8.16 -4.50 22.58
N LEU A 243 7.73 -5.50 21.78
CA LEU A 243 6.39 -5.51 21.22
C LEU A 243 5.31 -5.68 22.30
N PRO A 244 4.27 -4.81 22.33
CA PRO A 244 3.11 -5.00 23.19
C PRO A 244 2.47 -6.38 22.95
N LEU A 245 1.98 -7.02 24.02
CA LEU A 245 1.46 -8.40 23.94
C LEU A 245 0.32 -8.54 22.92
N LEU A 246 -0.59 -7.56 22.86
CA LEU A 246 -1.68 -7.54 21.88
C LEU A 246 -1.14 -7.54 20.45
N VAL A 247 -0.19 -6.64 20.17
CA VAL A 247 0.41 -6.51 18.82
C VAL A 247 1.13 -7.79 18.44
N ARG A 248 1.91 -8.37 19.36
CA ARG A 248 2.57 -9.67 19.15
C ARG A 248 1.58 -10.78 18.79
N ARG A 249 0.43 -10.86 19.49
CA ARG A 249 -0.62 -11.85 19.19
C ARG A 249 -1.20 -11.67 17.78
N VAL A 250 -1.49 -10.44 17.39
CA VAL A 250 -1.99 -10.13 16.02
C VAL A 250 -0.94 -10.52 14.99
N MET A 251 0.32 -10.15 15.19
CA MET A 251 1.41 -10.45 14.26
C MET A 251 1.69 -11.96 14.15
N VAL A 252 1.68 -12.72 15.25
CA VAL A 252 1.83 -14.19 15.24
C VAL A 252 0.71 -14.83 14.43
N ARG A 253 -0.52 -14.36 14.62
CA ARG A 253 -1.66 -14.86 13.84
C ARG A 253 -1.51 -14.55 12.35
N ALA A 254 -1.18 -13.32 11.99
CA ALA A 254 -0.97 -12.91 10.60
C ALA A 254 0.20 -13.68 9.97
N HIS A 255 1.32 -13.83 10.68
CA HIS A 255 2.45 -14.63 10.22
C HIS A 255 2.05 -16.08 9.92
N SER A 256 1.27 -16.70 10.82
CA SER A 256 0.77 -18.06 10.62
C SER A 256 -0.18 -18.16 9.40
N GLU A 257 -1.00 -17.13 9.18
CA GLU A 257 -1.88 -17.09 8.01
C GLU A 257 -1.10 -16.92 6.69
N TYR A 258 -0.10 -16.06 6.66
CA TYR A 258 0.77 -15.91 5.46
C TYR A 258 1.60 -17.16 5.19
N ALA A 259 2.09 -17.85 6.24
CA ALA A 259 2.77 -19.13 6.10
C ALA A 259 1.86 -20.21 5.49
N TYR A 260 0.59 -20.26 5.94
CA TYR A 260 -0.41 -21.13 5.35
C TYR A 260 -0.70 -20.77 3.89
N ARG A 261 -0.90 -19.48 3.59
CA ARG A 261 -1.17 -19.01 2.23
C ARG A 261 -0.01 -19.34 1.29
N LEU A 262 1.24 -19.12 1.72
CA LEU A 262 2.42 -19.47 0.94
C LEU A 262 2.46 -20.98 0.64
N ALA A 263 2.36 -21.83 1.67
CA ALA A 263 2.40 -23.26 1.51
C ALA A 263 1.26 -23.80 0.63
N SER A 264 0.02 -23.31 0.83
CA SER A 264 -1.14 -23.76 0.06
C SER A 264 -1.07 -23.33 -1.41
N THR A 265 -0.60 -22.10 -1.69
CA THR A 265 -0.39 -21.61 -3.05
C THR A 265 0.73 -22.40 -3.73
N ALA A 266 1.81 -22.65 -3.01
CA ALA A 266 2.95 -23.43 -3.50
C ALA A 266 2.58 -24.90 -3.81
N ILE A 267 1.74 -25.53 -3.01
CA ILE A 267 1.17 -26.87 -3.31
C ILE A 267 0.39 -26.84 -4.62
N TYR A 268 -0.48 -25.85 -4.81
CA TYR A 268 -1.27 -25.71 -6.03
C TYR A 268 -0.39 -25.59 -7.28
N HIS A 269 0.70 -24.82 -7.20
CA HIS A 269 1.67 -24.62 -8.29
C HIS A 269 2.81 -25.66 -8.32
N ARG A 270 2.77 -26.70 -7.47
CA ARG A 270 3.80 -27.76 -7.35
C ARG A 270 5.22 -27.23 -7.04
N ARG A 271 5.31 -26.11 -6.33
CA ARG A 271 6.56 -25.45 -5.91
C ARG A 271 6.95 -25.93 -4.51
N TRP A 272 7.55 -27.10 -4.43
CA TRP A 272 7.89 -27.77 -3.16
C TRP A 272 8.91 -27.02 -2.31
N ASP A 273 9.77 -26.22 -2.94
CA ASP A 273 10.69 -25.31 -2.30
C ASP A 273 9.94 -24.29 -1.40
N PHE A 274 8.90 -23.66 -1.93
CA PHE A 274 8.06 -22.71 -1.18
C PHE A 274 7.12 -23.39 -0.18
N VAL A 275 6.71 -24.64 -0.42
CA VAL A 275 5.97 -25.41 0.58
C VAL A 275 6.80 -25.57 1.85
N SER A 276 8.07 -26.00 1.69
CA SER A 276 8.98 -26.18 2.82
C SER A 276 9.31 -24.86 3.53
N GLU A 277 9.41 -23.74 2.79
CA GLU A 277 9.60 -22.40 3.33
C GLU A 277 8.39 -21.97 4.18
N GLY A 278 7.17 -22.08 3.65
CA GLY A 278 5.94 -21.74 4.36
C GLY A 278 5.75 -22.56 5.63
N MET A 279 6.02 -23.88 5.57
CA MET A 279 5.94 -24.74 6.75
C MET A 279 6.96 -24.35 7.82
N ARG A 280 8.23 -24.15 7.46
CA ARG A 280 9.27 -23.70 8.40
C ARG A 280 8.94 -22.34 9.03
N ALA A 281 8.45 -21.39 8.22
CA ALA A 281 8.04 -20.09 8.71
C ALA A 281 6.89 -20.22 9.72
N GLY A 282 5.87 -21.04 9.42
CA GLY A 282 4.75 -21.26 10.33
C GLY A 282 5.17 -21.79 11.71
N PHE A 283 6.11 -22.73 11.76
CA PHE A 283 6.64 -23.26 13.01
C PHE A 283 7.52 -22.30 13.80
N ARG A 284 8.13 -21.31 13.14
CA ARG A 284 9.08 -20.40 13.78
C ARG A 284 8.50 -19.63 14.98
N PHE A 285 7.23 -19.24 14.89
CA PHE A 285 6.58 -18.41 15.92
C PHE A 285 5.34 -19.07 16.51
N HIS A 286 4.92 -20.22 16.01
CA HIS A 286 3.72 -20.91 16.47
C HIS A 286 3.91 -22.43 16.55
N LEU A 287 4.08 -22.93 17.76
CA LEU A 287 4.32 -24.38 18.01
C LEU A 287 3.18 -25.27 17.48
N PHE A 288 1.93 -24.77 17.54
CA PHE A 288 0.73 -25.48 17.07
C PHE A 288 0.35 -25.11 15.62
N PHE A 289 1.28 -24.65 14.81
CA PHE A 289 1.02 -24.27 13.43
C PHE A 289 0.31 -25.38 12.61
N PRO A 290 0.59 -26.69 12.76
CA PRO A 290 -0.14 -27.73 12.03
C PRO A 290 -1.64 -27.72 12.30
N LEU A 291 -2.08 -27.48 13.54
CA LEU A 291 -3.50 -27.34 13.87
C LEU A 291 -4.14 -26.10 13.24
N ILE A 292 -3.37 -25.00 13.20
CA ILE A 292 -3.78 -23.77 12.52
C ILE A 292 -3.88 -24.01 11.01
N PHE A 293 -2.92 -24.72 10.42
CA PHE A 293 -2.94 -25.10 9.01
C PHE A 293 -4.23 -25.87 8.67
N VAL A 294 -4.55 -26.89 9.45
CA VAL A 294 -5.80 -27.66 9.29
C VAL A 294 -7.04 -26.78 9.44
N ARG A 295 -7.06 -25.90 10.44
CA ARG A 295 -8.16 -24.96 10.66
C ARG A 295 -8.38 -24.00 9.49
N PHE A 296 -7.32 -23.46 8.90
CA PHE A 296 -7.41 -22.61 7.73
C PHE A 296 -7.86 -23.39 6.49
N ALA A 297 -7.36 -24.61 6.29
CA ALA A 297 -7.78 -25.49 5.21
C ALA A 297 -9.27 -25.81 5.29
N LEU A 298 -9.77 -26.19 6.48
CA LEU A 298 -11.19 -26.48 6.70
C LEU A 298 -12.09 -25.25 6.47
N ARG A 299 -11.73 -24.09 7.04
CA ARG A 299 -12.49 -22.84 6.81
C ARG A 299 -12.64 -22.50 5.32
N ARG A 300 -11.67 -22.83 4.51
CA ARG A 300 -11.70 -22.58 3.09
C ARG A 300 -12.63 -23.54 2.36
N ILE A 301 -12.60 -24.83 2.69
CA ILE A 301 -13.51 -25.84 2.12
C ILE A 301 -14.96 -25.44 2.38
N PHE A 302 -15.27 -24.90 3.57
CA PHE A 302 -16.63 -24.50 3.94
C PHE A 302 -17.04 -23.14 3.38
N ARG A 303 -16.12 -22.19 3.11
CA ARG A 303 -16.44 -20.89 2.49
C ARG A 303 -16.60 -20.95 0.97
N GLY A 304 -16.05 -21.95 0.31
CA GLY A 304 -16.18 -22.15 -1.14
C GLY A 304 -17.47 -22.83 -1.57
N ARG A 305 -18.39 -23.06 -0.62
CA ARG A 305 -19.72 -23.69 -0.86
C ARG A 305 -20.90 -22.75 -0.60
N SER A 306 -20.65 -21.44 -0.39
CA SER A 306 -21.71 -20.42 -0.23
C SER A 306 -21.58 -19.34 -1.31
#